data_5db6b4de3c60fb2e6ddb217549336d09
#
_entry.id   5db6b4de3c60fb2e6ddb217549336d09
#
_cell.length_a   1.000
_cell.length_b   1.000
_cell.length_c   1.000
_cell.angle_alpha   90.00
_cell.angle_beta   90.00
_cell.angle_gamma   90.00
#
_symmetry.space_group_name_H-M   'P 1'
#
loop_
_entity.id
_entity.type
_entity.pdbx_description
1 polymer ?
#
loop_
_entity_poly.entity_id
_entity_poly.type
_entity_poly.pdbx_seq_one_letter_code
_entity_poly.pdbx_strand_id
1 'polypeptide(L)'
;MRKEKDCSRKKGKLIQLAILCAAILFTCTACGDKPTLKERVLSVFEEQKDMIRQKIADSDAEDKVEWDDLEGVIYINPGYINPDVVIQFECVAEGILTASIQAGFYYSPDDEPAIVGWAWNMGELVEEGDGYSCSDGTDNYYYTERICENFYYYQESN
;
A
#
# COMPACT_ATOMS: atom_id res chain seq x y z
N MET A 1 5.70 47.01 49.47
CA MET A 1 6.58 46.11 48.65
C MET A 1 6.27 44.61 48.71
N ARG A 2 5.11 44.12 49.19
CA ARG A 2 4.79 42.69 49.29
C ARG A 2 3.82 42.17 48.19
N LYS A 3 3.09 43.04 47.48
CA LYS A 3 2.08 42.67 46.48
C LYS A 3 2.62 42.37 45.08
N GLU A 4 3.78 42.92 44.68
CA GLU A 4 4.35 42.68 43.35
C GLU A 4 5.00 41.31 43.19
N LYS A 5 5.58 40.72 44.23
CA LYS A 5 6.20 39.40 44.19
C LYS A 5 5.21 38.26 43.99
N ASP A 6 3.94 38.44 44.44
CA ASP A 6 2.91 37.39 44.35
C ASP A 6 2.29 37.29 42.93
N CYS A 7 2.20 38.42 42.23
CA CYS A 7 1.71 38.45 40.84
C CYS A 7 2.67 37.79 39.83
N SER A 8 4.00 37.98 40.04
CA SER A 8 5.03 37.35 39.20
C SER A 8 5.07 35.84 39.36
N ARG A 9 4.87 35.34 40.58
CA ARG A 9 4.85 33.90 40.89
C ARG A 9 3.64 33.17 40.33
N LYS A 10 2.47 33.84 40.23
CA LYS A 10 1.25 33.30 39.61
C LYS A 10 1.38 33.23 38.09
N LYS A 11 1.99 34.23 37.45
CA LYS A 11 2.25 34.24 35.99
C LYS A 11 3.23 33.12 35.58
N GLY A 12 4.28 32.88 36.35
CA GLY A 12 5.24 31.80 36.09
C GLY A 12 4.61 30.41 36.16
N LYS A 13 3.72 30.16 37.15
CA LYS A 13 3.00 28.88 37.27
C LYS A 13 1.98 28.66 36.12
N LEU A 14 1.34 29.74 35.66
CA LEU A 14 0.37 29.66 34.54
C LEU A 14 1.08 29.32 33.24
N ILE A 15 2.25 29.89 32.99
CA ILE A 15 3.08 29.60 31.79
C ILE A 15 3.62 28.17 31.84
N GLN A 16 4.07 27.70 33.01
CA GLN A 16 4.52 26.30 33.15
C GLN A 16 3.39 25.29 32.91
N LEU A 17 2.17 25.60 33.39
CA LEU A 17 1.00 24.76 33.18
C LEU A 17 0.60 24.72 31.68
N ALA A 18 0.65 25.86 31.00
CA ALA A 18 0.36 25.96 29.58
C ALA A 18 1.38 25.18 28.71
N ILE A 19 2.68 25.23 29.05
CA ILE A 19 3.72 24.46 28.37
C ILE A 19 3.54 22.96 28.63
N LEU A 20 3.17 22.55 29.84
CA LEU A 20 2.92 21.15 30.16
C LEU A 20 1.69 20.59 29.40
N CYS A 21 0.60 21.38 29.31
CA CYS A 21 -0.58 21.01 28.53
C CYS A 21 -0.28 20.93 27.03
N ALA A 22 0.52 21.83 26.47
CA ALA A 22 0.97 21.78 25.08
C ALA A 22 1.83 20.54 24.80
N ALA A 23 2.74 20.17 25.71
CA ALA A 23 3.55 18.96 25.58
C ALA A 23 2.70 17.68 25.63
N ILE A 24 1.66 17.62 26.49
CA ILE A 24 0.75 16.48 26.57
C ILE A 24 -0.13 16.38 25.31
N LEU A 25 -0.57 17.50 24.74
CA LEU A 25 -1.32 17.50 23.48
C LEU A 25 -0.46 17.03 22.29
N PHE A 26 0.84 17.36 22.26
CA PHE A 26 1.76 16.89 21.23
C PHE A 26 2.08 15.39 21.34
N THR A 27 2.05 14.81 22.53
CA THR A 27 2.30 13.37 22.73
C THR A 27 1.07 12.50 22.41
N CYS A 28 -0.15 13.06 22.48
CA CYS A 28 -1.38 12.34 22.14
C CYS A 28 -1.62 12.22 20.63
N THR A 29 -0.94 13.01 19.79
CA THR A 29 -1.04 12.89 18.32
C THR A 29 -0.05 11.88 17.72
N ALA A 30 0.79 11.23 18.53
CA ALA A 30 1.75 10.23 18.08
C ALA A 30 1.23 8.77 18.15
N CYS A 31 -0.07 8.55 18.42
CA CYS A 31 -0.75 7.30 18.08
C CYS A 31 -1.17 7.39 16.60
N GLY A 32 -0.21 7.40 15.69
CA GLY A 32 -0.49 7.17 14.29
C GLY A 32 -1.06 5.75 14.15
N ASP A 33 -2.27 5.63 13.63
CA ASP A 33 -2.81 4.35 13.22
C ASP A 33 -1.77 3.69 12.31
N LYS A 34 -1.53 2.40 12.49
CA LYS A 34 -0.63 1.68 11.59
C LYS A 34 -1.20 1.81 10.18
N PRO A 35 -0.34 2.04 9.17
CA PRO A 35 -0.81 2.14 7.80
C PRO A 35 -1.56 0.87 7.42
N THR A 36 -2.67 1.03 6.74
CA THR A 36 -3.43 -0.08 6.18
C THR A 36 -2.60 -0.84 5.16
N LEU A 37 -3.00 -2.06 4.85
CA LEU A 37 -2.34 -2.88 3.83
C LEU A 37 -2.23 -2.13 2.49
N LYS A 38 -3.32 -1.52 2.07
CA LYS A 38 -3.38 -0.73 0.84
C LYS A 38 -2.44 0.48 0.87
N GLU A 39 -2.41 1.24 1.96
CA GLU A 39 -1.49 2.39 2.09
C GLU A 39 -0.02 1.97 2.00
N ARG A 40 0.34 0.80 2.55
CA ARG A 40 1.70 0.24 2.44
C ARG A 40 2.04 -0.07 0.98
N VAL A 41 1.15 -0.74 0.26
CA VAL A 41 1.33 -1.08 -1.16
C VAL A 41 1.42 0.19 -2.02
N LEU A 42 0.51 1.15 -1.80
CA LEU A 42 0.52 2.41 -2.55
C LEU A 42 1.79 3.23 -2.30
N SER A 43 2.38 3.18 -1.10
CA SER A 43 3.67 3.82 -0.83
C SER A 43 4.78 3.21 -1.69
N VAL A 44 4.88 1.88 -1.75
CA VAL A 44 5.85 1.18 -2.62
C VAL A 44 5.62 1.52 -4.08
N PHE A 45 4.35 1.49 -4.54
CA PHE A 45 4.00 1.85 -5.91
C PHE A 45 4.46 3.27 -6.27
N GLU A 46 4.15 4.26 -5.43
CA GLU A 46 4.54 5.65 -5.67
C GLU A 46 6.06 5.85 -5.78
N GLU A 47 6.83 5.08 -5.01
CA GLU A 47 8.30 5.13 -5.05
C GLU A 47 8.88 4.47 -6.30
N GLN A 48 8.23 3.44 -6.84
CA GLN A 48 8.77 2.60 -7.92
C GLN A 48 8.13 2.86 -9.30
N LYS A 49 6.96 3.49 -9.37
CA LYS A 49 6.13 3.58 -10.59
C LYS A 49 6.84 4.17 -11.80
N ASP A 50 7.66 5.20 -11.62
CA ASP A 50 8.32 5.86 -12.75
C ASP A 50 9.41 4.97 -13.36
N MET A 51 10.16 4.25 -12.53
CA MET A 51 11.14 3.26 -12.98
C MET A 51 10.45 2.08 -13.69
N ILE A 52 9.35 1.58 -13.13
CA ILE A 52 8.58 0.48 -13.73
C ILE A 52 8.03 0.89 -15.09
N ARG A 53 7.41 2.07 -15.19
CA ARG A 53 6.90 2.60 -16.45
C ARG A 53 7.99 2.77 -17.50
N GLN A 54 9.14 3.31 -17.10
CA GLN A 54 10.27 3.48 -18.00
C GLN A 54 10.77 2.14 -18.55
N LYS A 55 10.95 1.13 -17.68
CA LYS A 55 11.38 -0.21 -18.09
C LYS A 55 10.38 -0.88 -19.03
N ILE A 56 9.07 -0.75 -18.76
CA ILE A 56 8.02 -1.29 -19.64
C ILE A 56 8.06 -0.57 -21.01
N ALA A 57 8.19 0.77 -21.01
CA ALA A 57 8.22 1.55 -22.24
C ALA A 57 9.48 1.30 -23.10
N ASP A 58 10.60 0.98 -22.47
CA ASP A 58 11.88 0.72 -23.15
C ASP A 58 12.02 -0.75 -23.58
N SER A 59 11.13 -1.63 -23.16
CA SER A 59 11.19 -3.05 -23.51
C SER A 59 10.43 -3.34 -24.80
N ASP A 60 11.04 -4.14 -25.69
CA ASP A 60 10.33 -4.76 -26.80
C ASP A 60 9.76 -6.12 -26.36
N ALA A 61 8.67 -6.58 -26.97
CA ALA A 61 7.99 -7.84 -26.63
C ALA A 61 8.90 -9.09 -26.73
N GLU A 62 10.03 -8.98 -27.42
CA GLU A 62 11.03 -10.05 -27.56
C GLU A 62 12.13 -9.99 -26.49
N ASP A 63 12.26 -8.86 -25.78
CA ASP A 63 13.30 -8.63 -24.77
C ASP A 63 12.85 -9.15 -23.40
N LYS A 64 13.41 -10.27 -22.99
CA LYS A 64 13.26 -10.79 -21.61
C LYS A 64 14.28 -10.12 -20.69
N VAL A 65 14.09 -8.85 -20.40
CA VAL A 65 14.92 -8.13 -19.45
C VAL A 65 14.44 -8.47 -18.02
N GLU A 66 15.33 -8.94 -17.18
CA GLU A 66 15.02 -9.17 -15.76
C GLU A 66 14.80 -7.85 -15.02
N TRP A 67 13.93 -7.91 -14.02
CA TRP A 67 13.74 -6.77 -13.12
C TRP A 67 14.96 -6.62 -12.21
N ASP A 68 15.43 -5.38 -12.06
CA ASP A 68 16.33 -5.05 -10.96
C ASP A 68 15.55 -5.17 -9.65
N ASP A 69 16.25 -5.33 -8.54
CA ASP A 69 15.63 -5.34 -7.23
C ASP A 69 14.83 -4.06 -7.00
N LEU A 70 13.52 -4.19 -6.81
CA LEU A 70 12.62 -3.10 -6.48
C LEU A 70 12.46 -3.04 -4.97
N GLU A 71 12.76 -1.89 -4.38
CA GLU A 71 12.63 -1.71 -2.93
C GLU A 71 11.16 -1.87 -2.50
N GLY A 72 10.90 -2.71 -1.51
CA GLY A 72 9.56 -3.00 -1.00
C GLY A 72 8.75 -4.00 -1.84
N VAL A 73 9.27 -4.50 -2.95
CA VAL A 73 8.69 -5.60 -3.72
C VAL A 73 9.37 -6.90 -3.32
N ILE A 74 8.59 -7.91 -2.93
CA ILE A 74 9.09 -9.20 -2.43
C ILE A 74 9.04 -10.31 -3.48
N TYR A 75 8.17 -10.17 -4.49
CA TYR A 75 8.04 -11.13 -5.59
C TYR A 75 7.48 -10.46 -6.84
N ILE A 76 7.94 -10.91 -8.01
CA ILE A 76 7.48 -10.41 -9.33
C ILE A 76 7.12 -11.60 -10.22
N ASN A 77 5.97 -11.53 -10.86
CA ASN A 77 5.50 -12.57 -11.77
C ASN A 77 4.85 -11.95 -13.05
N PRO A 78 5.35 -12.23 -14.25
CA PRO A 78 6.60 -12.95 -14.51
C PRO A 78 7.83 -12.15 -14.07
N GLY A 79 8.92 -12.83 -13.74
CA GLY A 79 10.18 -12.23 -13.31
C GLY A 79 10.98 -11.54 -14.41
N TYR A 80 10.33 -11.20 -15.53
CA TYR A 80 10.92 -10.51 -16.66
C TYR A 80 9.94 -9.47 -17.23
N ILE A 81 10.47 -8.44 -17.88
CA ILE A 81 9.66 -7.40 -18.49
C ILE A 81 9.06 -7.94 -19.82
N ASN A 82 7.76 -7.85 -19.94
CA ASN A 82 7.03 -8.03 -21.18
C ASN A 82 5.82 -7.09 -21.19
N PRO A 83 5.78 -6.07 -22.08
CA PRO A 83 4.71 -5.08 -22.09
C PRO A 83 3.35 -5.65 -22.53
N ASP A 84 3.31 -6.85 -23.10
CA ASP A 84 2.08 -7.47 -23.61
C ASP A 84 1.41 -8.43 -22.61
N VAL A 85 1.96 -8.57 -21.41
CA VAL A 85 1.40 -9.43 -20.36
C VAL A 85 1.19 -8.70 -19.05
N VAL A 86 0.27 -9.20 -18.24
CA VAL A 86 0.08 -8.72 -16.87
C VAL A 86 1.33 -9.06 -16.05
N ILE A 87 1.87 -8.05 -15.35
CA ILE A 87 3.04 -8.19 -14.49
C ILE A 87 2.62 -7.87 -13.06
N GLN A 88 2.70 -8.86 -12.18
CA GLN A 88 2.37 -8.75 -10.76
C GLN A 88 3.61 -8.36 -9.94
N PHE A 89 3.43 -7.43 -9.02
CA PHE A 89 4.42 -7.00 -8.03
C PHE A 89 3.84 -7.21 -6.63
N GLU A 90 4.30 -8.22 -5.92
CA GLU A 90 3.86 -8.50 -4.56
C GLU A 90 4.70 -7.68 -3.56
N CYS A 91 4.02 -6.94 -2.68
CA CYS A 91 4.67 -6.06 -1.70
C CYS A 91 4.49 -6.55 -0.27
N VAL A 92 3.44 -7.31 0.00
CA VAL A 92 3.10 -7.79 1.34
C VAL A 92 2.68 -9.25 1.28
N ALA A 93 3.27 -10.05 2.17
CA ALA A 93 2.83 -11.40 2.47
C ALA A 93 2.79 -11.57 3.99
N GLU A 94 1.62 -11.75 4.57
CA GLU A 94 1.41 -11.90 6.01
C GLU A 94 0.56 -13.14 6.28
N GLY A 95 0.83 -13.81 7.41
CA GLY A 95 0.06 -14.98 7.85
C GLY A 95 0.86 -16.28 7.87
N ILE A 96 0.19 -17.36 8.19
CA ILE A 96 0.75 -18.73 8.28
C ILE A 96 -0.21 -19.71 7.59
N LEU A 97 0.34 -20.56 6.75
CA LEU A 97 -0.21 -21.76 6.08
C LEU A 97 -1.71 -21.79 5.70
N THR A 98 -2.63 -21.44 6.59
CA THR A 98 -4.09 -21.55 6.41
C THR A 98 -4.84 -20.22 6.52
N ALA A 99 -4.13 -19.14 6.78
CA ALA A 99 -4.68 -17.78 6.84
C ALA A 99 -3.58 -16.83 6.41
N SER A 100 -3.45 -16.62 5.12
CA SER A 100 -2.47 -15.70 4.54
C SER A 100 -3.15 -14.55 3.85
N ILE A 101 -2.51 -13.39 3.91
CA ILE A 101 -2.89 -12.20 3.14
C ILE A 101 -1.69 -11.83 2.30
N GLN A 102 -1.92 -11.68 1.01
CA GLN A 102 -0.95 -11.13 0.08
C GLN A 102 -1.53 -9.88 -0.56
N ALA A 103 -0.69 -8.90 -0.81
CA ALA A 103 -1.10 -7.69 -1.48
C ALA A 103 0.04 -7.07 -2.27
N GLY A 104 -0.33 -6.35 -3.31
CA GLY A 104 0.61 -5.68 -4.17
C GLY A 104 -0.10 -4.84 -5.22
N PHE A 105 0.58 -4.62 -6.31
CA PHE A 105 0.02 -3.99 -7.50
C PHE A 105 0.40 -4.79 -8.74
N TYR A 106 -0.29 -4.54 -9.84
CA TYR A 106 0.07 -5.15 -11.12
C TYR A 106 -0.08 -4.15 -12.27
N TYR A 107 0.71 -4.38 -13.31
CA TYR A 107 0.55 -3.74 -14.60
C TYR A 107 -0.40 -4.59 -15.45
N SER A 108 -1.37 -3.94 -16.08
CA SER A 108 -2.29 -4.55 -17.06
C SER A 108 -2.16 -3.82 -18.39
N PRO A 109 -1.67 -4.44 -19.46
CA PRO A 109 -1.45 -3.79 -20.75
C PRO A 109 -2.75 -3.25 -21.37
N ASP A 110 -3.85 -3.95 -21.17
CA ASP A 110 -5.16 -3.60 -21.73
C ASP A 110 -5.92 -2.56 -20.86
N ASP A 111 -5.33 -2.12 -19.77
CA ASP A 111 -5.95 -1.27 -18.74
C ASP A 111 -7.27 -1.83 -18.22
N GLU A 112 -7.36 -3.15 -18.08
CA GLU A 112 -8.51 -3.88 -17.55
C GLU A 112 -8.13 -4.61 -16.26
N PRO A 113 -9.07 -4.79 -15.31
CA PRO A 113 -8.82 -5.54 -14.10
C PRO A 113 -8.58 -7.01 -14.41
N ALA A 114 -7.59 -7.60 -13.74
CA ALA A 114 -7.18 -8.99 -13.91
C ALA A 114 -7.10 -9.69 -12.54
N ILE A 115 -7.23 -11.02 -12.56
CA ILE A 115 -6.94 -11.85 -11.40
C ILE A 115 -5.47 -12.26 -11.48
N VAL A 116 -4.69 -11.90 -10.47
CA VAL A 116 -3.27 -12.24 -10.34
C VAL A 116 -3.04 -13.13 -9.11
N GLY A 117 -1.82 -13.62 -8.92
CA GLY A 117 -1.49 -14.43 -7.76
C GLY A 117 -2.08 -15.85 -7.83
N TRP A 118 -2.43 -16.39 -6.68
CA TRP A 118 -3.02 -17.73 -6.58
C TRP A 118 -4.55 -17.75 -6.80
N ALA A 119 -5.18 -16.57 -6.89
CA ALA A 119 -6.63 -16.43 -7.07
C ALA A 119 -7.12 -16.76 -8.50
N TRP A 120 -6.26 -17.11 -9.43
CA TRP A 120 -6.55 -17.30 -10.84
C TRP A 120 -7.70 -18.29 -11.17
N ASN A 121 -8.11 -19.14 -10.23
CA ASN A 121 -9.18 -20.12 -10.38
C ASN A 121 -10.44 -19.83 -9.53
N MET A 122 -10.53 -18.63 -8.92
CA MET A 122 -11.64 -18.29 -8.00
C MET A 122 -12.93 -17.87 -8.71
N GLY A 123 -12.92 -17.71 -10.03
CA GLY A 123 -14.10 -17.34 -10.81
C GLY A 123 -13.96 -16.00 -11.53
N GLU A 124 -15.09 -15.35 -11.80
CA GLU A 124 -15.14 -14.09 -12.50
C GLU A 124 -15.11 -12.91 -11.53
N LEU A 125 -14.51 -11.79 -11.97
CA LEU A 125 -14.53 -10.52 -11.23
C LEU A 125 -15.94 -9.90 -11.26
N VAL A 126 -16.41 -9.47 -10.12
CA VAL A 126 -17.68 -8.76 -9.94
C VAL A 126 -17.42 -7.39 -9.34
N GLU A 127 -18.09 -6.35 -9.81
CA GLU A 127 -17.98 -5.01 -9.26
C GLU A 127 -18.25 -4.97 -7.75
N GLU A 128 -17.35 -4.37 -6.98
CA GLU A 128 -17.47 -4.17 -5.55
C GLU A 128 -16.87 -2.83 -5.12
N GLY A 129 -17.71 -1.89 -4.71
CA GLY A 129 -17.27 -0.54 -4.32
C GLY A 129 -16.57 0.19 -5.47
N ASP A 130 -15.32 0.58 -5.25
CA ASP A 130 -14.49 1.28 -6.25
C ASP A 130 -13.65 0.30 -7.10
N GLY A 131 -13.84 -1.00 -6.95
CA GLY A 131 -13.07 -2.04 -7.63
C GLY A 131 -13.87 -3.27 -8.00
N TYR A 132 -13.19 -4.41 -7.98
CA TYR A 132 -13.74 -5.72 -8.36
C TYR A 132 -13.27 -6.77 -7.36
N SER A 133 -14.11 -7.77 -7.14
CA SER A 133 -13.77 -8.90 -6.28
C SER A 133 -14.17 -10.23 -6.90
N CYS A 134 -13.60 -11.30 -6.39
CA CYS A 134 -14.10 -12.64 -6.57
C CYS A 134 -13.84 -13.51 -5.32
N SER A 135 -14.62 -14.58 -5.18
CA SER A 135 -14.49 -15.56 -4.11
C SER A 135 -14.92 -16.92 -4.64
N ASP A 136 -14.30 -17.97 -4.15
CA ASP A 136 -14.67 -19.34 -4.47
C ASP A 136 -15.81 -19.90 -3.59
N GLY A 137 -16.42 -19.04 -2.77
CA GLY A 137 -17.49 -19.41 -1.83
C GLY A 137 -16.98 -19.99 -0.50
N THR A 138 -15.67 -19.99 -0.28
CA THR A 138 -15.02 -20.30 1.00
C THR A 138 -14.49 -19.02 1.65
N ASP A 139 -13.46 -19.11 2.49
CA ASP A 139 -12.78 -17.95 3.07
C ASP A 139 -11.80 -17.29 2.09
N ASN A 140 -11.63 -17.86 0.90
CA ASN A 140 -10.76 -17.30 -0.14
C ASN A 140 -11.43 -16.08 -0.79
N TYR A 141 -10.70 -14.99 -0.82
CA TYR A 141 -11.16 -13.71 -1.33
C TYR A 141 -10.07 -12.99 -2.11
N TYR A 142 -10.44 -12.38 -3.21
CA TYR A 142 -9.61 -11.53 -4.04
C TYR A 142 -10.31 -10.19 -4.28
N TYR A 143 -9.57 -9.11 -4.20
CA TYR A 143 -10.02 -7.77 -4.53
C TYR A 143 -8.97 -7.04 -5.36
N THR A 144 -9.42 -6.26 -6.34
CA THR A 144 -8.57 -5.40 -7.15
C THR A 144 -9.25 -4.07 -7.42
N GLU A 145 -8.47 -3.00 -7.50
CA GLU A 145 -8.98 -1.68 -7.87
C GLU A 145 -7.92 -0.90 -8.65
N ARG A 146 -8.38 -0.03 -9.53
CA ARG A 146 -7.51 0.79 -10.37
C ARG A 146 -6.78 1.86 -9.57
N ILE A 147 -5.45 1.90 -9.64
CA ILE A 147 -4.62 2.98 -9.07
C ILE A 147 -4.51 4.13 -10.06
N CYS A 148 -4.13 3.84 -11.29
CA CYS A 148 -4.00 4.77 -12.41
C CYS A 148 -3.99 3.98 -13.72
N GLU A 149 -3.73 4.63 -14.85
CA GLU A 149 -3.64 4.00 -16.18
C GLU A 149 -2.67 2.82 -16.17
N ASN A 150 -3.16 1.64 -16.56
CA ASN A 150 -2.48 0.35 -16.62
C ASN A 150 -2.05 -0.24 -15.28
N PHE A 151 -2.31 0.41 -14.14
CA PHE A 151 -1.90 -0.10 -12.83
C PHE A 151 -3.07 -0.27 -11.88
N TYR A 152 -3.07 -1.43 -11.19
CA TYR A 152 -4.10 -1.85 -10.25
C TYR A 152 -3.49 -2.32 -8.94
N TYR A 153 -4.13 -1.98 -7.84
CA TYR A 153 -3.93 -2.61 -6.55
C TYR A 153 -4.59 -3.97 -6.53
N TYR A 154 -4.02 -4.93 -5.83
CA TYR A 154 -4.71 -6.18 -5.50
C TYR A 154 -4.43 -6.61 -4.06
N GLN A 155 -5.37 -7.37 -3.53
CA GLN A 155 -5.26 -8.06 -2.26
C GLN A 155 -5.94 -9.42 -2.39
N GLU A 156 -5.31 -10.45 -1.85
CA GLU A 156 -5.86 -11.80 -1.79
C GLU A 156 -5.69 -12.37 -0.38
N SER A 157 -6.67 -13.20 0.06
CA SER A 157 -6.64 -13.88 1.35
C SER A 157 -7.22 -15.28 1.24
N ASN A 158 -6.68 -16.19 2.03
CA ASN A 158 -7.12 -17.59 2.17
C ASN A 158 -7.19 -17.99 3.65
#